data_0d763872285af2594c6b73216c69965b
#
_entry.id   0d763872285af2594c6b73216c69965b
#
_cell.length_a   1.000
_cell.length_b   1.000
_cell.length_c   1.000
_cell.angle_alpha   90.00
_cell.angle_beta   90.00
_cell.angle_gamma   90.00
#
_symmetry.space_group_name_H-M   'P 1'
#
loop_
_entity.id
_entity.type
_entity.pdbx_description
1 polymer ?
#
loop_
_entity_poly.entity_id
_entity_poly.type
_entity_poly.pdbx_seq_one_letter_code
_entity_poly.pdbx_strand_id
1 'polypeptide(L)'
;MKHLKILLPVFLLISGISFSNFNQEKEIDSTKKKEKKAPLPLKVDRKFKLTTDEGTWISLDVSPDGKTIVFDLLGDIYTLPIEGGKAKRITSGLAFDTHPKFSPNGKELLVVSDRSGGPNAWILDLESGDSTQVTKGKDFYMESAEWTKDGKYVVSAKGGRNPKIFLNHRDGGKGVELVKTPTNLHAGDIAVSPDDRYIWYSSKNNAWQYNAEFPQVSVARYDRKQGRVENVISRYGSAFSPTLSDDGKWLVYGSRFNDKTGLVSRNLIDGTEKWLAYPVQKDDIESQGTLGTLPAMTFTPDNKSIIASYGGKIYRIPIDGGEAVNIPF
;
A
#
# COMPACT_ATOMS: atom_id res chain seq x y z
N MET A 1 -33.29 13.60 -71.83
CA MET A 1 -32.48 14.11 -72.95
C MET A 1 -31.04 13.84 -72.58
N LYS A 2 -30.45 12.76 -73.12
CA LYS A 2 -29.45 12.69 -74.18
C LYS A 2 -28.19 13.47 -73.81
N HIS A 3 -26.95 12.92 -73.74
CA HIS A 3 -26.16 11.99 -74.54
C HIS A 3 -24.96 11.52 -73.70
N LEU A 4 -24.57 10.32 -73.55
CA LEU A 4 -23.92 9.30 -74.40
C LEU A 4 -22.73 9.78 -75.23
N LYS A 5 -21.55 9.23 -75.01
CA LYS A 5 -20.55 8.68 -75.95
C LYS A 5 -19.19 8.54 -75.26
N ILE A 6 -18.66 7.39 -75.12
CA ILE A 6 -18.07 6.39 -76.04
C ILE A 6 -16.57 6.64 -76.27
N LEU A 7 -15.78 5.63 -75.89
CA LEU A 7 -14.71 4.87 -76.57
C LEU A 7 -13.32 5.52 -76.67
N LEU A 8 -12.24 4.87 -76.65
CA LEU A 8 -11.71 3.52 -76.78
C LEU A 8 -10.20 3.54 -76.41
N PRO A 9 -9.50 2.41 -76.44
CA PRO A 9 -8.27 2.18 -75.68
C PRO A 9 -7.01 2.41 -76.53
N VAL A 10 -5.89 2.55 -75.83
CA VAL A 10 -4.58 2.39 -76.47
C VAL A 10 -3.80 1.30 -75.71
N PHE A 11 -3.62 0.24 -76.47
CA PHE A 11 -2.63 -0.80 -76.14
C PHE A 11 -1.22 -0.25 -76.39
N LEU A 12 -0.32 -0.43 -75.47
CA LEU A 12 1.10 -0.43 -75.76
C LEU A 12 1.76 -1.52 -74.97
N LEU A 13 2.16 -2.54 -75.69
CA LEU A 13 3.09 -3.56 -75.29
C LEU A 13 4.48 -2.94 -75.12
N ILE A 14 5.19 -3.18 -74.02
CA ILE A 14 6.64 -3.30 -74.02
C ILE A 14 7.10 -4.21 -72.86
N SER A 15 7.65 -5.31 -73.25
CA SER A 15 8.85 -6.06 -72.83
C SER A 15 9.07 -6.31 -71.35
N GLY A 16 9.19 -7.58 -71.08
CA GLY A 16 9.56 -8.22 -69.85
C GLY A 16 10.92 -7.81 -69.26
N ILE A 17 10.90 -7.61 -67.97
CA ILE A 17 12.09 -7.77 -67.13
C ILE A 17 11.69 -8.71 -66.00
N SER A 18 12.31 -9.89 -66.04
CA SER A 18 12.23 -10.89 -65.00
C SER A 18 12.93 -10.35 -63.75
N PHE A 19 12.16 -10.04 -62.69
CA PHE A 19 12.72 -9.93 -61.37
C PHE A 19 12.58 -11.28 -60.65
N SER A 20 13.71 -11.94 -60.49
CA SER A 20 13.87 -13.09 -59.66
C SER A 20 13.52 -12.73 -58.23
N ASN A 21 12.50 -13.39 -57.67
CA ASN A 21 12.15 -13.36 -56.27
C ASN A 21 13.31 -13.86 -55.43
N PHE A 22 13.92 -12.96 -54.69
CA PHE A 22 14.77 -13.29 -53.55
C PHE A 22 13.91 -13.18 -52.30
N ASN A 23 13.12 -14.22 -52.01
CA ASN A 23 12.52 -14.39 -50.70
C ASN A 23 13.65 -14.93 -49.77
N GLN A 24 14.31 -14.00 -49.09
CA GLN A 24 14.98 -14.33 -47.85
C GLN A 24 13.96 -14.28 -46.71
N GLU A 25 13.39 -15.42 -46.40
CA GLU A 25 12.78 -15.64 -45.11
C GLU A 25 13.87 -15.47 -44.06
N LYS A 26 13.85 -14.36 -43.33
CA LYS A 26 14.59 -14.24 -42.09
C LYS A 26 13.87 -15.15 -41.08
N GLU A 27 14.44 -16.32 -40.85
CA GLU A 27 14.16 -17.06 -39.62
C GLU A 27 14.34 -16.14 -38.42
N ILE A 28 13.21 -15.79 -37.78
CA ILE A 28 13.22 -15.09 -36.50
C ILE A 28 13.63 -16.13 -35.47
N ASP A 29 14.90 -16.09 -35.11
CA ASP A 29 15.44 -16.85 -33.99
C ASP A 29 14.67 -16.50 -32.71
N SER A 30 13.70 -17.36 -32.37
CA SER A 30 12.81 -17.21 -31.22
C SER A 30 13.47 -17.57 -29.88
N THR A 31 14.80 -17.78 -29.85
CA THR A 31 15.52 -18.21 -28.66
C THR A 31 16.22 -17.08 -27.89
N LYS A 32 16.02 -15.81 -28.26
CA LYS A 32 16.46 -14.74 -27.39
C LYS A 32 15.59 -14.72 -26.13
N LYS A 33 16.02 -15.41 -25.08
CA LYS A 33 15.58 -15.17 -23.70
C LYS A 33 15.55 -13.64 -23.51
N LYS A 34 14.36 -13.06 -23.33
CA LYS A 34 14.24 -11.67 -22.90
C LYS A 34 15.04 -11.55 -21.62
N GLU A 35 16.20 -10.92 -21.67
CA GLU A 35 16.91 -10.50 -20.47
C GLU A 35 15.89 -9.74 -19.60
N LYS A 36 15.62 -10.27 -18.40
CA LYS A 36 14.83 -9.56 -17.40
C LYS A 36 15.60 -8.26 -17.16
N LYS A 37 15.09 -7.12 -17.63
CA LYS A 37 15.66 -5.81 -17.30
C LYS A 37 15.78 -5.74 -15.79
N ALA A 38 16.96 -5.39 -15.30
CA ALA A 38 17.14 -5.11 -13.88
C ALA A 38 16.04 -4.11 -13.43
N PRO A 39 15.37 -4.34 -12.30
CA PRO A 39 14.24 -3.51 -11.89
C PRO A 39 14.58 -2.03 -11.70
N LEU A 40 15.82 -1.73 -11.30
CA LEU A 40 16.32 -0.36 -11.14
C LEU A 40 17.69 -0.25 -11.82
N PRO A 41 17.94 0.82 -12.64
CA PRO A 41 19.19 1.00 -13.38
C PRO A 41 20.35 1.48 -12.51
N LEU A 42 20.21 1.54 -11.20
CA LEU A 42 21.20 2.04 -10.26
C LEU A 42 22.30 1.01 -10.00
N LYS A 43 23.52 1.51 -9.78
CA LYS A 43 24.66 0.70 -9.37
C LYS A 43 25.02 1.00 -7.92
N VAL A 44 25.37 -0.04 -7.18
CA VAL A 44 25.83 0.11 -5.81
C VAL A 44 27.31 0.53 -5.82
N ASP A 45 27.62 1.74 -5.36
CA ASP A 45 28.99 2.26 -5.29
C ASP A 45 29.76 1.74 -4.08
N ARG A 46 29.06 1.56 -2.96
CA ARG A 46 29.65 1.02 -1.72
C ARG A 46 28.62 0.25 -0.91
N LYS A 47 29.11 -0.67 -0.09
CA LYS A 47 28.31 -1.41 0.89
C LYS A 47 28.78 -1.06 2.30
N PHE A 48 27.85 -0.97 3.23
CA PHE A 48 28.16 -0.89 4.65
C PHE A 48 27.33 -1.94 5.41
N LYS A 49 27.81 -2.32 6.58
CA LYS A 49 27.10 -3.21 7.48
C LYS A 49 26.57 -2.38 8.66
N LEU A 50 25.26 -2.43 8.86
CA LEU A 50 24.61 -1.83 10.02
C LEU A 50 24.06 -2.98 10.87
N THR A 51 24.26 -2.88 12.19
CA THR A 51 23.57 -3.69 13.19
C THR A 51 22.84 -2.71 14.10
N THR A 52 21.54 -2.83 14.21
CA THR A 52 20.70 -1.92 14.98
C THR A 52 19.57 -2.70 15.64
N ASP A 53 19.06 -2.19 16.74
CA ASP A 53 17.87 -2.65 17.47
C ASP A 53 16.81 -1.56 17.49
N GLU A 54 16.90 -0.59 16.58
CA GLU A 54 15.95 0.53 16.46
C GLU A 54 15.83 1.04 15.03
N GLY A 55 14.71 1.69 14.73
CA GLY A 55 14.44 2.32 13.44
C GLY A 55 13.49 3.52 13.56
N THR A 56 13.49 4.42 12.59
CA THR A 56 12.74 5.68 12.68
C THR A 56 11.28 5.57 12.26
N TRP A 57 10.98 4.74 11.29
CA TRP A 57 9.62 4.56 10.74
C TRP A 57 9.46 3.10 10.37
N ILE A 58 8.84 2.33 11.25
CA ILE A 58 8.70 0.87 11.13
C ILE A 58 7.21 0.56 10.97
N SER A 59 6.78 0.34 9.73
CA SER A 59 5.45 -0.21 9.46
C SER A 59 5.47 -1.72 9.63
N LEU A 60 4.45 -2.29 10.24
CA LEU A 60 4.45 -3.69 10.61
C LEU A 60 3.08 -4.35 10.47
N ASP A 61 3.11 -5.69 10.48
CA ASP A 61 1.93 -6.53 10.56
C ASP A 61 2.24 -7.83 11.32
N VAL A 62 1.20 -8.55 11.77
CA VAL A 62 1.31 -9.82 12.49
C VAL A 62 0.71 -10.94 11.64
N SER A 63 1.40 -12.07 11.57
CA SER A 63 0.91 -13.24 10.84
C SER A 63 -0.43 -13.74 11.40
N PRO A 64 -1.31 -14.33 10.57
CA PRO A 64 -2.62 -14.82 11.02
C PRO A 64 -2.55 -15.86 12.16
N ASP A 65 -1.44 -16.57 12.29
CA ASP A 65 -1.21 -17.51 13.40
C ASP A 65 -0.68 -16.85 14.68
N GLY A 66 -0.45 -15.53 14.64
CA GLY A 66 0.00 -14.73 15.79
C GLY A 66 1.46 -14.91 16.19
N LYS A 67 2.28 -15.62 15.41
CA LYS A 67 3.64 -16.00 15.83
C LYS A 67 4.75 -15.13 15.27
N THR A 68 4.47 -14.38 14.21
CA THR A 68 5.48 -13.65 13.44
C THR A 68 5.06 -12.22 13.22
N ILE A 69 5.94 -11.27 13.48
CA ILE A 69 5.83 -9.89 13.04
C ILE A 69 6.57 -9.77 11.70
N VAL A 70 5.97 -9.12 10.71
CA VAL A 70 6.67 -8.60 9.55
C VAL A 70 6.79 -7.09 9.69
N PHE A 71 7.94 -6.53 9.32
CA PHE A 71 8.15 -5.08 9.40
C PHE A 71 9.14 -4.59 8.35
N ASP A 72 9.06 -3.30 8.04
CA ASP A 72 10.04 -2.63 7.18
C ASP A 72 11.12 -1.93 7.99
N LEU A 73 12.34 -1.95 7.48
CA LEU A 73 13.45 -1.19 8.02
C LEU A 73 14.43 -0.82 6.90
N LEU A 74 14.66 0.48 6.72
CA LEU A 74 15.58 1.02 5.71
C LEU A 74 15.29 0.56 4.26
N GLY A 75 14.02 0.30 3.95
CA GLY A 75 13.59 -0.10 2.61
C GLY A 75 13.71 -1.60 2.32
N ASP A 76 13.99 -2.42 3.33
CA ASP A 76 13.92 -3.88 3.27
C ASP A 76 12.86 -4.41 4.23
N ILE A 77 12.29 -5.58 3.91
CA ILE A 77 11.31 -6.28 4.75
C ILE A 77 12.01 -7.33 5.60
N TYR A 78 11.60 -7.40 6.86
CA TYR A 78 12.11 -8.34 7.86
C TYR A 78 10.97 -9.11 8.52
N THR A 79 11.26 -10.31 9.01
CA THR A 79 10.40 -11.07 9.92
C THR A 79 11.05 -11.20 11.29
N LEU A 80 10.22 -11.23 12.33
CA LEU A 80 10.62 -11.30 13.73
C LEU A 80 9.64 -12.21 14.48
N PRO A 81 10.10 -13.11 15.37
CA PRO A 81 9.18 -13.80 16.28
C PRO A 81 8.35 -12.81 17.10
N ILE A 82 7.09 -13.14 17.40
CA ILE A 82 6.17 -12.24 18.12
C ILE A 82 6.67 -11.86 19.53
N GLU A 83 7.55 -12.66 20.11
CA GLU A 83 8.20 -12.40 21.40
C GLU A 83 9.53 -11.64 21.28
N GLY A 84 9.91 -11.28 20.05
CA GLY A 84 11.18 -10.62 19.77
C GLY A 84 12.33 -11.57 19.46
N GLY A 85 13.54 -11.00 19.35
CA GLY A 85 14.78 -11.74 19.08
C GLY A 85 15.46 -11.27 17.81
N LYS A 86 16.11 -12.18 17.08
CA LYS A 86 16.85 -11.82 15.88
C LYS A 86 15.92 -11.73 14.67
N ALA A 87 15.84 -10.56 14.07
CA ALA A 87 15.10 -10.34 12.82
C ALA A 87 15.79 -11.01 11.62
N LYS A 88 14.98 -11.58 10.73
CA LYS A 88 15.44 -12.19 9.46
C LYS A 88 15.01 -11.30 8.30
N ARG A 89 15.98 -10.87 7.48
CA ARG A 89 15.69 -10.09 6.26
C ARG A 89 15.05 -10.97 5.18
N ILE A 90 13.96 -10.49 4.58
CA ILE A 90 13.19 -11.18 3.54
C ILE A 90 13.48 -10.57 2.17
N THR A 91 13.51 -9.23 2.05
CA THR A 91 13.86 -8.57 0.80
C THR A 91 15.25 -7.93 0.88
N SER A 92 15.80 -7.61 -0.28
CA SER A 92 17.10 -6.94 -0.39
C SER A 92 17.26 -6.33 -1.77
N GLY A 93 18.19 -5.41 -1.91
CA GLY A 93 18.51 -4.81 -3.21
C GLY A 93 18.42 -3.29 -3.17
N LEU A 94 18.01 -2.70 -4.29
CA LEU A 94 17.89 -1.24 -4.43
C LEU A 94 16.45 -0.76 -4.38
N ALA A 95 15.49 -1.68 -4.37
CA ALA A 95 14.08 -1.33 -4.21
C ALA A 95 13.82 -0.85 -2.77
N PHE A 96 12.95 0.14 -2.64
CA PHE A 96 12.42 0.58 -1.37
C PHE A 96 11.11 -0.15 -1.09
N ASP A 97 11.20 -1.21 -0.29
CA ASP A 97 10.07 -2.04 0.11
C ASP A 97 9.55 -1.58 1.48
N THR A 98 8.24 -1.34 1.59
CA THR A 98 7.63 -0.79 2.81
C THR A 98 6.17 -1.25 2.98
N HIS A 99 5.56 -0.96 4.13
CA HIS A 99 4.17 -1.27 4.48
C HIS A 99 3.81 -2.75 4.24
N PRO A 100 4.53 -3.69 4.85
CA PRO A 100 4.23 -5.10 4.66
C PRO A 100 2.91 -5.48 5.34
N LYS A 101 2.12 -6.33 4.67
CA LYS A 101 0.87 -6.91 5.18
C LYS A 101 0.80 -8.38 4.83
N PHE A 102 0.57 -9.24 5.81
CA PHE A 102 0.32 -10.66 5.54
C PHE A 102 -0.97 -10.84 4.75
N SER A 103 -0.95 -11.76 3.80
CA SER A 103 -2.18 -12.27 3.20
C SER A 103 -3.03 -13.01 4.26
N PRO A 104 -4.35 -13.09 4.08
CA PRO A 104 -5.23 -13.78 5.04
C PRO A 104 -4.84 -15.25 5.33
N ASN A 105 -4.16 -15.91 4.38
CA ASN A 105 -3.66 -17.26 4.55
C ASN A 105 -2.22 -17.35 5.10
N GLY A 106 -1.58 -16.20 5.34
CA GLY A 106 -0.22 -16.09 5.89
C GLY A 106 0.93 -16.54 4.97
N LYS A 107 0.65 -16.85 3.70
CA LYS A 107 1.68 -17.37 2.78
C LYS A 107 2.36 -16.30 1.93
N GLU A 108 1.79 -15.12 1.87
CA GLU A 108 2.26 -14.04 1.01
C GLU A 108 2.32 -12.73 1.79
N LEU A 109 3.12 -11.80 1.28
CA LEU A 109 3.16 -10.42 1.78
C LEU A 109 2.73 -9.46 0.68
N LEU A 110 1.83 -8.58 0.99
CA LEU A 110 1.57 -7.37 0.24
C LEU A 110 2.57 -6.30 0.70
N VAL A 111 3.26 -5.66 -0.23
CA VAL A 111 4.20 -4.57 0.07
C VAL A 111 4.00 -3.42 -0.91
N VAL A 112 4.35 -2.23 -0.50
CA VAL A 112 4.55 -1.10 -1.40
C VAL A 112 6.02 -1.05 -1.80
N SER A 113 6.30 -1.01 -3.10
CA SER A 113 7.67 -1.07 -3.60
C SER A 113 7.85 -0.23 -4.87
N ASP A 114 8.98 0.42 -4.99
CA ASP A 114 9.37 1.19 -6.17
C ASP A 114 10.15 0.37 -7.23
N ARG A 115 10.25 -0.95 -7.07
CA ARG A 115 11.01 -1.86 -7.94
C ARG A 115 10.64 -1.82 -9.43
N SER A 116 9.49 -1.24 -9.78
CA SER A 116 9.08 -0.99 -11.17
C SER A 116 9.34 0.45 -11.66
N GLY A 117 10.05 1.26 -10.89
CA GLY A 117 10.35 2.65 -11.20
C GLY A 117 9.35 3.66 -10.64
N GLY A 118 8.47 3.24 -9.75
CA GLY A 118 7.53 4.07 -8.99
C GLY A 118 6.82 3.22 -7.95
N PRO A 119 6.25 3.83 -6.89
CA PRO A 119 5.59 3.10 -5.81
C PRO A 119 4.36 2.36 -6.33
N ASN A 120 4.35 1.06 -6.17
CA ASN A 120 3.27 0.16 -6.56
C ASN A 120 3.08 -0.92 -5.51
N ALA A 121 1.85 -1.49 -5.45
CA ALA A 121 1.56 -2.66 -4.64
C ALA A 121 2.09 -3.92 -5.32
N TRP A 122 2.77 -4.76 -4.55
CA TRP A 122 3.35 -6.04 -4.95
C TRP A 122 2.99 -7.12 -3.96
N ILE A 123 2.79 -8.32 -4.45
CA ILE A 123 2.62 -9.52 -3.65
C ILE A 123 3.90 -10.35 -3.75
N LEU A 124 4.46 -10.71 -2.61
CA LEU A 124 5.64 -11.55 -2.47
C LEU A 124 5.21 -12.90 -1.91
N ASP A 125 5.49 -13.99 -2.61
CA ASP A 125 5.29 -15.33 -2.10
C ASP A 125 6.44 -15.69 -1.16
N LEU A 126 6.12 -16.11 0.06
CA LEU A 126 7.11 -16.36 1.12
C LEU A 126 7.84 -17.68 0.95
N GLU A 127 7.28 -18.63 0.20
CA GLU A 127 7.88 -19.95 -0.06
C GLU A 127 8.77 -19.91 -1.30
N SER A 128 8.24 -19.43 -2.44
CA SER A 128 8.97 -19.40 -3.70
C SER A 128 9.89 -18.19 -3.86
N GLY A 129 9.62 -17.10 -3.15
CA GLY A 129 10.28 -15.81 -3.34
C GLY A 129 9.85 -15.06 -4.60
N ASP A 130 8.83 -15.53 -5.30
CA ASP A 130 8.30 -14.88 -6.49
C ASP A 130 7.52 -13.61 -6.11
N SER A 131 7.42 -12.67 -7.05
CA SER A 131 6.68 -11.43 -6.84
C SER A 131 5.74 -11.12 -7.98
N THR A 132 4.52 -10.68 -7.65
CA THR A 132 3.46 -10.27 -8.58
C THR A 132 3.15 -8.80 -8.41
N GLN A 133 3.21 -8.04 -9.50
CA GLN A 133 2.85 -6.63 -9.49
C GLN A 133 1.33 -6.45 -9.58
N VAL A 134 0.71 -5.96 -8.52
CA VAL A 134 -0.74 -5.73 -8.42
C VAL A 134 -1.15 -4.44 -9.12
N THR A 135 -0.46 -3.34 -8.84
CA THR A 135 -0.76 -2.04 -9.44
C THR A 135 0.34 -1.64 -10.42
N LYS A 136 -0.05 -0.90 -11.45
CA LYS A 136 0.88 -0.37 -12.44
C LYS A 136 0.59 1.13 -12.60
N GLY A 137 1.56 1.94 -12.22
CA GLY A 137 1.46 3.40 -12.30
C GLY A 137 2.82 4.03 -12.14
N LYS A 138 2.91 5.29 -12.51
CA LYS A 138 4.05 6.16 -12.22
C LYS A 138 3.63 7.25 -11.23
N ASP A 139 2.58 6.95 -10.45
CA ASP A 139 2.04 7.85 -9.45
C ASP A 139 3.09 8.09 -8.36
N PHE A 140 3.16 9.32 -7.88
CA PHE A 140 4.14 9.72 -6.88
C PHE A 140 3.81 9.20 -5.48
N TYR A 141 2.55 8.81 -5.25
CA TYR A 141 2.08 8.38 -3.94
C TYR A 141 1.35 7.04 -4.03
N MET A 142 1.79 6.14 -3.20
CA MET A 142 1.03 5.00 -2.72
C MET A 142 1.26 4.93 -1.23
N GLU A 143 0.32 5.47 -0.45
CA GLU A 143 0.50 5.62 0.98
C GLU A 143 0.26 4.31 1.72
N SER A 144 -0.69 3.51 1.24
CA SER A 144 -0.99 2.23 1.86
C SER A 144 -1.68 1.27 0.90
N ALA A 145 -1.56 0.00 1.20
CA ALA A 145 -2.30 -1.07 0.55
C ALA A 145 -2.70 -2.12 1.60
N GLU A 146 -3.90 -2.68 1.46
CA GLU A 146 -4.46 -3.64 2.40
C GLU A 146 -5.20 -4.76 1.65
N TRP A 147 -5.16 -5.98 2.17
CA TRP A 147 -5.90 -7.10 1.64
C TRP A 147 -7.40 -6.98 1.92
N THR A 148 -8.23 -7.47 1.00
CA THR A 148 -9.57 -7.93 1.37
C THR A 148 -9.47 -9.24 2.15
N LYS A 149 -10.41 -9.51 3.05
CA LYS A 149 -10.37 -10.69 3.92
C LYS A 149 -10.47 -12.01 3.17
N ASP A 150 -11.06 -11.99 1.96
CA ASP A 150 -11.07 -13.14 1.05
C ASP A 150 -9.76 -13.35 0.28
N GLY A 151 -8.80 -12.43 0.40
CA GLY A 151 -7.50 -12.47 -0.26
C GLY A 151 -7.51 -12.32 -1.78
N LYS A 152 -8.67 -11.98 -2.38
CA LYS A 152 -8.80 -11.86 -3.84
C LYS A 152 -8.47 -10.47 -4.36
N TYR A 153 -8.59 -9.47 -3.51
CA TYR A 153 -8.38 -8.09 -3.90
C TYR A 153 -7.43 -7.37 -2.94
N VAL A 154 -6.87 -6.30 -3.45
CA VAL A 154 -6.06 -5.33 -2.70
C VAL A 154 -6.73 -3.98 -2.80
N VAL A 155 -7.01 -3.37 -1.66
CA VAL A 155 -7.43 -1.98 -1.56
C VAL A 155 -6.18 -1.12 -1.46
N SER A 156 -6.07 -0.08 -2.26
CA SER A 156 -4.89 0.80 -2.26
C SER A 156 -5.26 2.28 -2.25
N ALA A 157 -4.51 3.07 -1.49
CA ALA A 157 -4.54 4.52 -1.57
C ALA A 157 -3.41 4.99 -2.49
N LYS A 158 -3.74 5.36 -3.72
CA LYS A 158 -2.76 5.70 -4.75
C LYS A 158 -3.18 6.89 -5.60
N GLY A 159 -2.23 7.54 -6.22
CA GLY A 159 -2.45 8.65 -7.16
C GLY A 159 -1.39 9.72 -7.10
N GLY A 160 -1.72 10.92 -7.59
CA GLY A 160 -0.86 12.09 -7.50
C GLY A 160 -0.91 12.74 -6.11
N ARG A 161 -0.98 14.08 -6.08
CA ARG A 161 -1.00 14.85 -4.81
C ARG A 161 -2.20 14.55 -3.90
N ASN A 162 -3.28 14.01 -4.45
CA ASN A 162 -4.48 13.61 -3.73
C ASN A 162 -4.77 12.13 -4.02
N PRO A 163 -4.14 11.18 -3.31
CA PRO A 163 -4.38 9.76 -3.46
C PRO A 163 -5.86 9.42 -3.28
N LYS A 164 -6.33 8.45 -4.07
CA LYS A 164 -7.70 7.94 -4.05
C LYS A 164 -7.70 6.46 -3.69
N ILE A 165 -8.86 5.97 -3.30
CA ILE A 165 -9.05 4.57 -2.92
C ILE A 165 -9.43 3.75 -4.15
N PHE A 166 -8.64 2.71 -4.42
CA PHE A 166 -8.85 1.75 -5.50
C PHE A 166 -9.01 0.33 -4.97
N LEU A 167 -9.87 -0.43 -5.62
CA LEU A 167 -9.94 -1.89 -5.48
C LEU A 167 -9.23 -2.51 -6.68
N ASN A 168 -8.22 -3.33 -6.43
CA ASN A 168 -7.40 -3.97 -7.46
C ASN A 168 -7.51 -5.49 -7.31
N HIS A 169 -7.64 -6.23 -8.41
CA HIS A 169 -7.52 -7.69 -8.35
C HIS A 169 -6.07 -8.06 -8.03
N ARG A 170 -5.86 -9.11 -7.23
CA ARG A 170 -4.52 -9.52 -6.80
C ARG A 170 -3.56 -9.86 -7.96
N ASP A 171 -4.10 -10.36 -9.07
CA ASP A 171 -3.31 -10.69 -10.26
C ASP A 171 -3.05 -9.48 -11.16
N GLY A 172 -3.43 -8.29 -10.72
CA GLY A 172 -3.20 -7.04 -11.42
C GLY A 172 -4.41 -6.49 -12.16
N GLY A 173 -4.15 -5.49 -13.01
CA GLY A 173 -5.18 -4.79 -13.79
C GLY A 173 -5.22 -3.29 -13.47
N LYS A 174 -6.23 -2.59 -14.02
CA LYS A 174 -6.37 -1.14 -13.80
C LYS A 174 -6.89 -0.77 -12.42
N GLY A 175 -7.61 -1.69 -11.79
CA GLY A 175 -8.36 -1.42 -10.56
C GLY A 175 -9.60 -0.55 -10.81
N VAL A 176 -10.41 -0.40 -9.78
CA VAL A 176 -11.64 0.41 -9.77
C VAL A 176 -11.52 1.45 -8.68
N GLU A 177 -11.66 2.73 -9.03
CA GLU A 177 -11.73 3.82 -8.05
C GLU A 177 -13.06 3.74 -7.30
N LEU A 178 -12.99 3.60 -5.98
CA LEU A 178 -14.17 3.40 -5.11
C LEU A 178 -14.77 4.72 -4.63
N VAL A 179 -13.93 5.70 -4.28
CA VAL A 179 -14.37 6.98 -3.71
C VAL A 179 -14.00 8.11 -4.66
N LYS A 180 -15.00 8.58 -5.41
CA LYS A 180 -14.80 9.60 -6.45
C LYS A 180 -15.02 11.04 -5.97
N THR A 181 -15.73 11.18 -4.87
CA THR A 181 -16.10 12.50 -4.34
C THR A 181 -15.78 12.61 -2.85
N PRO A 182 -15.33 13.78 -2.39
CA PRO A 182 -15.02 14.96 -3.19
C PRO A 182 -13.77 14.78 -4.07
N THR A 183 -13.69 15.49 -5.18
CA THR A 183 -12.56 15.36 -6.13
C THR A 183 -11.21 15.73 -5.53
N ASN A 184 -11.22 16.57 -4.50
CA ASN A 184 -10.04 17.00 -3.75
C ASN A 184 -9.75 16.10 -2.52
N LEU A 185 -10.43 14.95 -2.40
CA LEU A 185 -10.14 13.98 -1.35
C LEU A 185 -8.68 13.52 -1.44
N HIS A 186 -7.98 13.57 -0.31
CA HIS A 186 -6.73 12.89 -0.05
C HIS A 186 -7.05 11.74 0.92
N ALA A 187 -6.90 10.52 0.47
CA ALA A 187 -7.17 9.32 1.26
C ALA A 187 -5.87 8.54 1.51
N GLY A 188 -5.69 8.07 2.73
CA GLY A 188 -4.53 7.28 3.14
C GLY A 188 -4.87 6.29 4.24
N ASP A 189 -3.88 5.54 4.72
CA ASP A 189 -3.95 4.65 5.88
C ASP A 189 -5.19 3.74 5.86
N ILE A 190 -5.23 2.80 4.91
CA ILE A 190 -6.41 1.95 4.69
C ILE A 190 -6.50 0.83 5.71
N ALA A 191 -7.72 0.57 6.20
CA ALA A 191 -8.10 -0.66 6.90
C ALA A 191 -9.39 -1.23 6.31
N VAL A 192 -9.45 -2.56 6.17
CA VAL A 192 -10.62 -3.28 5.66
C VAL A 192 -11.35 -3.95 6.82
N SER A 193 -12.69 -3.78 6.90
CA SER A 193 -13.47 -4.40 7.96
C SER A 193 -13.48 -5.94 7.85
N PRO A 194 -13.66 -6.66 8.97
CA PRO A 194 -13.62 -8.13 8.98
C PRO A 194 -14.63 -8.81 8.05
N ASP A 195 -15.74 -8.13 7.75
CA ASP A 195 -16.78 -8.59 6.83
C ASP A 195 -16.62 -8.12 5.39
N ASP A 196 -15.48 -7.50 5.05
CA ASP A 196 -15.17 -6.90 3.75
C ASP A 196 -16.15 -5.81 3.29
N ARG A 197 -17.06 -5.38 4.15
CA ARG A 197 -18.07 -4.39 3.78
C ARG A 197 -17.56 -2.98 3.78
N TYR A 198 -16.76 -2.62 4.79
CA TYR A 198 -16.31 -1.25 4.97
C TYR A 198 -14.81 -1.13 4.69
N ILE A 199 -14.46 -0.07 3.97
CA ILE A 199 -13.08 0.38 3.83
C ILE A 199 -12.94 1.65 4.65
N TRP A 200 -12.15 1.59 5.71
CA TRP A 200 -11.81 2.68 6.59
C TRP A 200 -10.53 3.35 6.12
N TYR A 201 -10.43 4.66 6.29
CA TYR A 201 -9.28 5.40 5.81
C TYR A 201 -9.15 6.76 6.49
N SER A 202 -7.92 7.29 6.49
CA SER A 202 -7.66 8.69 6.81
C SER A 202 -8.17 9.55 5.67
N SER A 203 -9.02 10.53 5.98
CA SER A 203 -9.69 11.40 5.01
C SER A 203 -9.32 12.86 5.27
N LYS A 204 -8.82 13.52 4.25
CA LYS A 204 -8.49 14.93 4.24
C LYS A 204 -8.98 15.57 2.94
N ASN A 205 -9.36 16.82 2.98
CA ASN A 205 -9.62 17.59 1.77
C ASN A 205 -8.36 18.32 1.34
N ASN A 206 -8.07 18.27 0.03
CA ASN A 206 -6.87 18.81 -0.60
C ASN A 206 -5.56 18.07 -0.24
N ALA A 207 -4.53 18.39 -0.98
CA ALA A 207 -3.19 17.90 -0.71
C ALA A 207 -2.74 18.34 0.69
N TRP A 208 -1.79 17.59 1.23
CA TRP A 208 -1.17 17.90 2.49
C TRP A 208 -0.60 19.33 2.47
N GLN A 209 -0.88 20.10 3.50
CA GLN A 209 -0.41 21.47 3.62
C GLN A 209 0.19 21.68 5.01
N TYR A 210 1.22 22.47 5.08
CA TYR A 210 1.74 22.98 6.33
C TYR A 210 0.74 23.97 6.96
N ASN A 211 0.65 24.00 8.27
CA ASN A 211 -0.20 24.90 9.04
C ASN A 211 -1.69 24.82 8.65
N ALA A 212 -2.27 23.65 8.77
CA ALA A 212 -3.67 23.42 8.47
C ALA A 212 -4.57 23.65 9.68
N GLU A 213 -5.84 23.97 9.40
CA GLU A 213 -6.90 24.08 10.42
C GLU A 213 -7.24 22.70 10.98
N PHE A 214 -7.64 22.66 12.24
CA PHE A 214 -8.13 21.45 12.89
C PHE A 214 -9.66 21.35 12.91
N PRO A 215 -10.26 20.15 12.76
CA PRO A 215 -9.57 18.88 12.48
C PRO A 215 -9.06 18.83 11.03
N GLN A 216 -7.79 18.54 10.85
CA GLN A 216 -7.17 18.44 9.54
C GLN A 216 -7.51 17.12 8.84
N VAL A 217 -7.48 16.03 9.60
CA VAL A 217 -7.73 14.67 9.12
C VAL A 217 -8.87 14.05 9.94
N SER A 218 -9.71 13.29 9.28
CA SER A 218 -10.82 12.54 9.88
C SER A 218 -10.72 11.07 9.49
N VAL A 219 -11.22 10.18 10.32
CA VAL A 219 -11.44 8.80 9.95
C VAL A 219 -12.79 8.69 9.25
N ALA A 220 -12.77 8.28 8.00
CA ALA A 220 -13.96 7.98 7.21
C ALA A 220 -14.04 6.50 6.86
N ARG A 221 -15.22 6.04 6.46
CA ARG A 221 -15.41 4.71 5.89
C ARG A 221 -16.28 4.74 4.64
N TYR A 222 -15.93 3.89 3.70
CA TYR A 222 -16.71 3.65 2.50
C TYR A 222 -17.49 2.33 2.65
N ASP A 223 -18.83 2.38 2.54
CA ASP A 223 -19.68 1.20 2.50
C ASP A 223 -19.72 0.64 1.08
N ARG A 224 -19.05 -0.48 0.84
CA ARG A 224 -18.98 -1.14 -0.46
C ARG A 224 -20.35 -1.64 -0.95
N LYS A 225 -21.27 -1.94 -0.04
CA LYS A 225 -22.62 -2.42 -0.37
C LYS A 225 -23.55 -1.28 -0.79
N GLN A 226 -23.43 -0.13 -0.14
CA GLN A 226 -24.29 1.02 -0.40
C GLN A 226 -23.65 2.07 -1.33
N GLY A 227 -22.34 1.98 -1.55
CA GLY A 227 -21.59 2.93 -2.38
C GLY A 227 -21.50 4.33 -1.78
N ARG A 228 -21.56 4.46 -0.45
CA ARG A 228 -21.54 5.76 0.24
C ARG A 228 -20.39 5.88 1.22
N VAL A 229 -19.97 7.13 1.44
CA VAL A 229 -18.96 7.50 2.43
C VAL A 229 -19.63 8.02 3.68
N GLU A 230 -19.09 7.64 4.84
CA GLU A 230 -19.47 8.16 6.15
C GLU A 230 -18.22 8.70 6.86
N ASN A 231 -18.29 9.94 7.38
CA ASN A 231 -17.27 10.45 8.27
C ASN A 231 -17.56 9.94 9.69
N VAL A 232 -16.71 9.09 10.21
CA VAL A 232 -16.95 8.37 11.48
C VAL A 232 -16.37 9.10 12.67
N ILE A 233 -15.14 9.60 12.52
CA ILE A 233 -14.44 10.32 13.59
C ILE A 233 -13.89 11.62 13.02
N SER A 234 -14.40 12.72 13.58
CA SER A 234 -13.88 14.07 13.36
C SER A 234 -13.77 14.74 14.71
N ARG A 235 -12.55 15.10 15.12
CA ARG A 235 -12.30 15.66 16.46
C ARG A 235 -11.17 16.68 16.42
N TYR A 236 -11.09 17.54 17.42
CA TYR A 236 -9.90 18.34 17.66
C TYR A 236 -8.69 17.43 17.84
N GLY A 237 -7.56 17.76 17.22
CA GLY A 237 -6.39 16.90 17.17
C GLY A 237 -6.41 15.87 16.04
N SER A 238 -7.44 15.92 15.18
CA SER A 238 -7.65 15.01 14.05
C SER A 238 -7.81 13.54 14.47
N ALA A 239 -8.12 12.68 13.51
CA ALA A 239 -8.14 11.23 13.65
C ALA A 239 -7.60 10.60 12.36
N PHE A 240 -6.61 9.73 12.45
CA PHE A 240 -5.90 9.18 11.30
C PHE A 240 -5.34 7.78 11.60
N SER A 241 -4.88 7.09 10.55
CA SER A 241 -4.31 5.73 10.60
C SER A 241 -5.22 4.72 11.33
N PRO A 242 -6.47 4.53 10.83
CA PRO A 242 -7.41 3.61 11.46
C PRO A 242 -6.91 2.17 11.34
N THR A 243 -6.99 1.42 12.44
CA THR A 243 -6.65 0.00 12.51
C THR A 243 -7.77 -0.74 13.24
N LEU A 244 -8.33 -1.77 12.61
CA LEU A 244 -9.48 -2.51 13.10
C LEU A 244 -9.07 -3.85 13.69
N SER A 245 -9.75 -4.26 14.78
CA SER A 245 -9.66 -5.64 15.27
C SER A 245 -10.42 -6.59 14.36
N ASP A 246 -9.98 -7.86 14.27
CA ASP A 246 -10.63 -8.87 13.44
C ASP A 246 -12.01 -9.30 13.96
N ASP A 247 -12.32 -9.05 15.22
CA ASP A 247 -13.67 -9.25 15.78
C ASP A 247 -14.62 -8.06 15.51
N GLY A 248 -14.11 -6.98 14.88
CA GLY A 248 -14.87 -5.79 14.52
C GLY A 248 -15.32 -4.93 15.71
N LYS A 249 -14.80 -5.17 16.92
CA LYS A 249 -15.24 -4.44 18.12
C LYS A 249 -14.39 -3.22 18.42
N TRP A 250 -13.15 -3.20 17.96
CA TRP A 250 -12.19 -2.15 18.28
C TRP A 250 -11.66 -1.45 17.06
N LEU A 251 -11.47 -0.16 17.21
CA LEU A 251 -10.72 0.70 16.32
C LEU A 251 -9.61 1.37 17.13
N VAL A 252 -8.37 1.27 16.64
CA VAL A 252 -7.26 2.12 17.11
C VAL A 252 -6.92 3.12 16.04
N TYR A 253 -6.65 4.35 16.44
CA TYR A 253 -6.29 5.43 15.51
C TYR A 253 -5.35 6.43 16.19
N GLY A 254 -4.61 7.17 15.38
CA GLY A 254 -3.78 8.27 15.84
C GLY A 254 -4.59 9.54 16.07
N SER A 255 -4.22 10.30 17.09
CA SER A 255 -4.76 11.65 17.32
C SER A 255 -3.71 12.52 18.00
N ARG A 256 -3.75 13.81 17.70
CA ARG A 256 -2.93 14.83 18.38
C ARG A 256 -3.56 15.21 19.71
N PHE A 257 -2.72 15.34 20.72
CA PHE A 257 -3.06 16.01 21.97
C PHE A 257 -1.92 16.96 22.33
N ASN A 258 -2.23 18.21 22.58
CA ASN A 258 -1.25 19.29 22.70
C ASN A 258 -0.34 19.35 21.45
N ASP A 259 0.95 19.10 21.63
CA ASP A 259 2.02 19.17 20.63
C ASP A 259 2.54 17.79 20.17
N LYS A 260 1.86 16.70 20.51
CA LYS A 260 2.31 15.33 20.24
C LYS A 260 1.18 14.44 19.81
N THR A 261 1.54 13.35 19.13
CA THR A 261 0.61 12.32 18.69
C THR A 261 0.56 11.19 19.70
N GLY A 262 -0.62 10.64 19.92
CA GLY A 262 -0.88 9.44 20.69
C GLY A 262 -1.78 8.47 19.96
N LEU A 263 -1.96 7.27 20.51
CA LEU A 263 -2.88 6.24 20.06
C LEU A 263 -4.13 6.24 20.91
N VAL A 264 -5.30 6.24 20.28
CA VAL A 264 -6.61 6.19 20.91
C VAL A 264 -7.29 4.87 20.52
N SER A 265 -7.82 4.14 21.47
CA SER A 265 -8.75 3.05 21.21
C SER A 265 -10.18 3.53 21.31
N ARG A 266 -11.03 3.02 20.40
CA ARG A 266 -12.47 3.22 20.40
C ARG A 266 -13.18 1.87 20.35
N ASN A 267 -14.07 1.65 21.30
CA ASN A 267 -15.00 0.53 21.23
C ASN A 267 -16.09 0.89 20.21
N LEU A 268 -16.25 0.09 19.17
CA LEU A 268 -17.20 0.33 18.08
C LEU A 268 -18.64 -0.05 18.45
N ILE A 269 -18.85 -0.73 19.60
CA ILE A 269 -20.19 -1.12 20.07
C ILE A 269 -20.84 0.02 20.85
N ASP A 270 -20.11 0.61 21.80
CA ASP A 270 -20.63 1.64 22.70
C ASP A 270 -20.04 3.05 22.47
N GLY A 271 -19.02 3.15 21.62
CA GLY A 271 -18.36 4.40 21.25
C GLY A 271 -17.38 4.94 22.30
N THR A 272 -17.11 4.19 23.37
CA THR A 272 -16.16 4.64 24.41
C THR A 272 -14.74 4.72 23.86
N GLU A 273 -13.98 5.72 24.30
CA GLU A 273 -12.60 5.99 23.85
C GLU A 273 -11.66 6.13 25.04
N LYS A 274 -10.41 5.71 24.84
CA LYS A 274 -9.32 5.95 25.78
C LYS A 274 -7.98 6.08 25.06
N TRP A 275 -7.06 6.80 25.66
CA TRP A 275 -5.66 6.83 25.23
C TRP A 275 -4.99 5.51 25.58
N LEU A 276 -4.40 4.84 24.59
CA LEU A 276 -3.60 3.62 24.77
C LEU A 276 -2.14 3.94 25.04
N ALA A 277 -1.58 4.89 24.29
CA ALA A 277 -0.19 5.31 24.40
C ALA A 277 -0.06 6.80 24.08
N TYR A 278 0.72 7.52 24.89
CA TYR A 278 1.00 8.94 24.68
C TYR A 278 2.26 9.37 25.43
N PRO A 279 3.18 10.09 24.79
CA PRO A 279 3.26 10.33 23.36
C PRO A 279 3.82 9.10 22.62
N VAL A 280 3.42 8.92 21.34
CA VAL A 280 4.03 7.89 20.47
C VAL A 280 5.01 8.51 19.49
N GLN A 281 4.79 9.77 19.07
CA GLN A 281 5.74 10.51 18.27
C GLN A 281 5.54 12.02 18.43
N LYS A 282 6.43 12.79 17.78
CA LYS A 282 6.22 14.23 17.58
C LYS A 282 4.96 14.46 16.76
N ASP A 283 4.47 15.69 16.77
CA ASP A 283 3.37 16.09 15.92
C ASP A 283 3.83 16.22 14.46
N ASP A 284 3.68 15.15 13.71
CA ASP A 284 4.02 15.10 12.29
C ASP A 284 2.77 15.20 11.39
N ILE A 285 1.60 15.50 11.97
CA ILE A 285 0.32 15.57 11.25
C ILE A 285 0.34 16.62 10.13
N GLU A 286 1.19 17.63 10.22
CA GLU A 286 1.40 18.64 9.21
C GLU A 286 2.51 18.29 8.21
N SER A 287 3.26 17.21 8.46
CA SER A 287 4.31 16.77 7.54
C SER A 287 3.71 16.10 6.30
N GLN A 288 4.33 16.35 5.16
CA GLN A 288 3.98 15.65 3.93
C GLN A 288 4.86 14.41 3.82
N GLY A 289 4.31 13.26 4.20
CA GLY A 289 5.00 11.99 4.09
C GLY A 289 4.40 11.09 3.01
N THR A 290 5.24 10.35 2.31
CA THR A 290 4.82 9.29 1.39
C THR A 290 4.55 7.98 2.12
N LEU A 291 4.84 7.93 3.42
CA LEU A 291 4.71 6.76 4.27
C LEU A 291 3.47 6.80 5.18
N GLY A 292 2.58 7.79 4.99
CA GLY A 292 1.41 8.00 5.83
C GLY A 292 1.67 8.90 7.04
N THR A 293 0.68 9.01 7.92
CA THR A 293 0.72 9.87 9.12
C THR A 293 1.35 9.20 10.32
N LEU A 294 1.19 7.88 10.42
CA LEU A 294 1.83 6.99 11.40
C LEU A 294 2.36 5.75 10.70
N PRO A 295 3.41 5.10 11.21
CA PRO A 295 3.76 3.76 10.79
C PRO A 295 2.55 2.82 10.91
N ALA A 296 2.40 1.90 9.96
CA ALA A 296 1.32 0.92 10.02
C ALA A 296 1.45 0.06 11.28
N MET A 297 0.33 -0.17 11.93
CA MET A 297 0.16 -0.98 13.13
C MET A 297 -0.90 -2.05 12.90
N THR A 298 -1.00 -3.04 13.76
CA THR A 298 -1.95 -4.14 13.60
C THR A 298 -2.39 -4.71 14.94
N PHE A 299 -3.57 -5.32 14.98
CA PHE A 299 -4.00 -6.11 16.12
C PHE A 299 -3.32 -7.48 16.14
N THR A 300 -3.12 -8.03 17.34
CA THR A 300 -2.88 -9.46 17.48
C THR A 300 -4.14 -10.24 17.09
N PRO A 301 -4.02 -11.47 16.52
CA PRO A 301 -5.19 -12.23 16.08
C PRO A 301 -6.21 -12.57 17.19
N ASP A 302 -5.80 -12.54 18.44
CA ASP A 302 -6.69 -12.70 19.61
C ASP A 302 -7.44 -11.41 19.98
N ASN A 303 -7.20 -10.31 19.26
CA ASN A 303 -7.78 -8.97 19.46
C ASN A 303 -7.52 -8.34 20.83
N LYS A 304 -6.52 -8.84 21.57
CA LYS A 304 -6.22 -8.35 22.94
C LYS A 304 -5.18 -7.26 23.00
N SER A 305 -4.38 -7.13 21.95
CA SER A 305 -3.31 -6.13 21.89
C SER A 305 -3.17 -5.53 20.51
N ILE A 306 -2.62 -4.32 20.46
CA ILE A 306 -2.11 -3.70 19.23
C ILE A 306 -0.57 -3.81 19.24
N ILE A 307 0.01 -4.16 18.09
CA ILE A 307 1.45 -4.07 17.85
C ILE A 307 1.69 -2.80 17.07
N ALA A 308 2.52 -1.91 17.60
CA ALA A 308 2.83 -0.62 17.02
C ALA A 308 4.30 -0.26 17.22
N SER A 309 4.84 0.59 16.38
CA SER A 309 6.20 1.12 16.50
C SER A 309 6.19 2.59 16.89
N TYR A 310 6.99 2.96 17.85
CA TYR A 310 7.29 4.35 18.21
C TYR A 310 8.59 4.44 19.02
N GLY A 311 9.18 5.63 19.09
CA GLY A 311 10.44 5.81 19.80
C GLY A 311 11.58 4.91 19.29
N GLY A 312 11.51 4.46 18.03
CA GLY A 312 12.49 3.59 17.42
C GLY A 312 12.33 2.10 17.73
N LYS A 313 11.32 1.70 18.49
CA LYS A 313 11.10 0.34 18.98
C LYS A 313 9.72 -0.19 18.60
N ILE A 314 9.53 -1.50 18.71
CA ILE A 314 8.25 -2.18 18.53
C ILE A 314 7.65 -2.48 19.90
N TYR A 315 6.34 -2.26 20.05
CA TYR A 315 5.63 -2.47 21.30
C TYR A 315 4.37 -3.30 21.11
N ARG A 316 4.07 -4.13 22.12
CA ARG A 316 2.76 -4.76 22.32
C ARG A 316 2.00 -3.93 23.35
N ILE A 317 0.84 -3.41 23.01
CA ILE A 317 0.02 -2.54 23.85
C ILE A 317 -1.32 -3.22 24.09
N PRO A 318 -1.67 -3.59 25.34
CA PRO A 318 -2.98 -4.18 25.62
C PRO A 318 -4.13 -3.23 25.31
N ILE A 319 -5.20 -3.74 24.66
CA ILE A 319 -6.34 -2.90 24.23
C ILE A 319 -7.19 -2.43 25.42
N ASP A 320 -7.16 -3.15 26.53
CA ASP A 320 -7.83 -2.79 27.76
C ASP A 320 -7.06 -1.74 28.59
N GLY A 321 -5.84 -1.33 28.17
CA GLY A 321 -5.03 -0.28 28.77
C GLY A 321 -4.11 -0.82 29.86
N GLY A 322 -3.23 -1.69 29.52
CA GLY A 322 -2.09 -2.08 30.35
C GLY A 322 -0.81 -1.37 29.94
N GLU A 323 0.30 -1.71 30.58
CA GLU A 323 1.63 -1.23 30.23
C GLU A 323 2.06 -1.77 28.84
N ALA A 324 2.62 -0.88 28.02
CA ALA A 324 3.20 -1.27 26.74
C ALA A 324 4.49 -2.07 26.96
N VAL A 325 4.58 -3.25 26.34
CA VAL A 325 5.74 -4.15 26.46
C VAL A 325 6.59 -4.03 25.19
N ASN A 326 7.89 -3.74 25.37
CA ASN A 326 8.83 -3.69 24.25
C ASN A 326 9.06 -5.09 23.67
N ILE A 327 9.04 -5.21 22.36
CA ILE A 327 9.42 -6.40 21.58
C ILE A 327 10.79 -6.13 20.97
N PRO A 328 11.88 -6.68 21.49
CA PRO A 328 13.23 -6.39 21.01
C PRO A 328 13.50 -7.07 19.65
N PHE A 329 14.28 -6.42 18.80
CA PHE A 329 14.71 -6.98 17.49
C PHE A 329 16.16 -6.68 17.16
#